data_a4f1b1865529ea7571a906cea2e78b06
#
_entry.id   a4f1b1865529ea7571a906cea2e78b06
#
_cell.length_a   1.000
_cell.length_b   1.000
_cell.length_c   1.000
_cell.angle_alpha   90.00
_cell.angle_beta   90.00
_cell.angle_gamma   90.00
#
_symmetry.space_group_name_H-M   'P 1'
#
loop_
_entity.id
_entity.type
_entity.pdbx_description
1 polymer ?
#
loop_
_entity_poly.entity_id
_entity_poly.type
_entity_poly.pdbx_seq_one_letter_code
_entity_poly.pdbx_strand_id
1 'polypeptide(L)'
;MKLMAKSGKVTDLRITSGVGKVTDLRITSGTLRGQKILTPKLAVTHPMGSRERLAIMNSLSSHLEGKVVLDVFAGTGALGFEALSRGVKHVSFIENHREVAKLIRQNAENLGVSDQVRIFAKKAETLTFDNRFDIVFADPPYDKITPKLADYIATLPKLAKEFLVLSHPATFDPHQLDAEIISTKAYAGSRITIFKI
;
A
#
# COMPACT_ATOMS: atom_id res chain seq x y z
N MET A 1 40.20 -34.04 16.10
CA MET A 1 40.14 -32.69 16.66
C MET A 1 38.90 -32.01 16.05
N LYS A 2 37.78 -31.96 16.79
CA LYS A 2 36.51 -31.43 16.34
C LYS A 2 36.48 -29.90 16.62
N LEU A 3 36.38 -29.05 15.60
CA LEU A 3 36.05 -27.63 15.79
C LEU A 3 34.51 -27.49 15.83
N MET A 4 34.01 -27.09 16.99
CA MET A 4 32.60 -26.68 17.16
C MET A 4 32.44 -25.24 16.66
N ALA A 5 31.55 -25.03 15.69
CA ALA A 5 31.09 -23.72 15.31
C ALA A 5 30.17 -23.13 16.37
N LYS A 6 30.52 -21.98 16.93
CA LYS A 6 29.70 -21.22 17.88
C LYS A 6 28.55 -20.56 17.12
N SER A 7 27.32 -20.85 17.51
CA SER A 7 26.11 -20.16 17.09
C SER A 7 26.15 -18.69 17.56
N GLY A 8 26.24 -17.76 16.64
CA GLY A 8 26.11 -16.35 16.96
C GLY A 8 24.65 -16.04 17.34
N LYS A 9 24.44 -15.56 18.56
CA LYS A 9 23.17 -14.96 19.01
C LYS A 9 22.90 -13.75 18.15
N VAL A 10 21.74 -13.77 17.45
CA VAL A 10 21.16 -12.58 16.85
C VAL A 10 20.82 -11.63 17.99
N THR A 11 21.54 -10.54 18.11
CA THR A 11 21.28 -9.49 19.08
C THR A 11 19.96 -8.81 18.73
N ASP A 12 18.97 -8.97 19.59
CA ASP A 12 17.71 -8.21 19.60
C ASP A 12 18.04 -6.72 19.65
N LEU A 13 17.94 -6.05 18.50
CA LEU A 13 17.96 -4.59 18.45
C LEU A 13 16.65 -4.06 19.05
N ARG A 14 16.69 -3.83 20.36
CA ARG A 14 15.64 -3.07 21.05
C ARG A 14 15.62 -1.65 20.48
N ILE A 15 14.68 -1.40 19.57
CA ILE A 15 14.33 -0.05 19.18
C ILE A 15 13.57 0.58 20.35
N THR A 16 14.30 1.30 21.21
CA THR A 16 13.72 2.12 22.26
C THR A 16 13.24 3.43 21.66
N SER A 17 11.95 3.65 21.77
CA SER A 17 11.13 4.86 21.65
C SER A 17 10.16 4.91 20.45
N GLY A 18 8.89 4.74 20.73
CA GLY A 18 7.77 5.23 19.92
C GLY A 18 7.07 4.24 19.00
N VAL A 19 7.49 2.99 18.92
CA VAL A 19 6.79 1.98 18.09
C VAL A 19 5.74 1.25 18.93
N GLY A 20 4.50 1.32 18.49
CA GLY A 20 3.36 0.79 19.18
C GLY A 20 3.14 -0.71 19.07
N LYS A 21 2.09 -1.19 19.79
CA LYS A 21 1.68 -2.59 19.74
C LYS A 21 1.63 -3.06 18.30
N VAL A 22 2.50 -4.02 17.94
CA VAL A 22 2.48 -4.66 16.63
C VAL A 22 1.11 -5.30 16.48
N THR A 23 0.23 -4.71 15.66
CA THR A 23 -0.98 -5.42 15.25
C THR A 23 -0.52 -6.55 14.33
N ASP A 24 -1.15 -7.72 14.41
CA ASP A 24 -0.74 -8.92 13.68
C ASP A 24 -1.19 -8.84 12.20
N LEU A 25 -0.78 -7.73 11.53
CA LEU A 25 -1.05 -7.52 10.11
C LEU A 25 -0.18 -8.47 9.30
N ARG A 26 -0.84 -9.33 8.49
CA ARG A 26 -0.16 -10.34 7.69
C ARG A 26 -0.56 -10.24 6.22
N ILE A 27 0.33 -10.69 5.37
CA ILE A 27 0.05 -10.92 3.95
C ILE A 27 -0.86 -12.13 3.82
N THR A 28 -1.94 -11.98 3.03
CA THR A 28 -3.04 -12.94 2.99
C THR A 28 -2.82 -14.07 1.99
N SER A 29 -2.06 -13.84 0.91
CA SER A 29 -1.86 -14.84 -0.16
C SER A 29 -0.57 -14.57 -0.95
N GLY A 30 -0.21 -15.45 -1.87
CA GLY A 30 0.97 -15.35 -2.72
C GLY A 30 2.26 -15.86 -2.07
N THR A 31 3.41 -15.48 -2.63
CA THR A 31 4.74 -15.96 -2.24
C THR A 31 5.16 -15.53 -0.84
N LEU A 32 4.63 -14.40 -0.34
CA LEU A 32 4.90 -13.85 0.98
C LEU A 32 3.78 -14.16 2.00
N ARG A 33 2.85 -15.08 1.69
CA ARG A 33 1.70 -15.41 2.54
C ARG A 33 2.14 -15.72 3.98
N GLY A 34 1.40 -15.13 4.95
CA GLY A 34 1.61 -15.32 6.39
C GLY A 34 2.72 -14.46 6.97
N GLN A 35 3.56 -13.82 6.16
CA GLN A 35 4.60 -12.93 6.66
C GLN A 35 3.97 -11.67 7.31
N LYS A 36 4.63 -11.21 8.38
CA LYS A 36 4.15 -10.06 9.17
C LYS A 36 4.55 -8.75 8.53
N ILE A 37 3.64 -7.79 8.58
CA ILE A 37 3.88 -6.39 8.25
C ILE A 37 3.88 -5.58 9.56
N LEU A 38 4.96 -4.89 9.83
CA LEU A 38 5.06 -3.98 10.95
C LEU A 38 4.10 -2.81 10.77
N THR A 39 3.40 -2.44 11.82
CA THR A 39 2.44 -1.34 11.82
C THR A 39 2.80 -0.30 12.89
N PRO A 40 2.59 1.00 12.63
CA PRO A 40 2.85 2.04 13.63
C PRO A 40 1.85 1.96 14.78
N LYS A 41 2.25 2.36 15.99
CA LYS A 41 1.39 2.55 17.17
C LYS A 41 0.45 3.75 17.07
N LEU A 42 0.67 4.58 16.11
CA LEU A 42 -0.08 5.82 16.00
C LEU A 42 -1.52 5.50 15.57
N ALA A 43 -2.49 5.99 16.34
CA ALA A 43 -3.92 6.00 15.98
C ALA A 43 -4.22 6.85 14.72
N VAL A 44 -3.19 7.14 13.92
CA VAL A 44 -3.21 8.07 12.78
C VAL A 44 -3.66 7.40 11.50
N THR A 45 -3.63 6.08 11.44
CA THR A 45 -4.09 5.34 10.26
C THR A 45 -4.98 4.19 10.69
N HIS A 46 -6.19 4.12 10.11
CA HIS A 46 -6.98 2.91 10.11
C HIS A 46 -6.51 2.11 8.90
N PRO A 47 -5.62 1.12 9.07
CA PRO A 47 -5.16 0.34 7.93
C PRO A 47 -6.35 -0.39 7.31
N MET A 48 -6.43 -0.38 5.98
CA MET A 48 -7.41 -1.15 5.24
C MET A 48 -7.45 -2.60 5.74
N GLY A 49 -8.64 -3.11 6.05
CA GLY A 49 -8.83 -4.44 6.63
C GLY A 49 -8.34 -5.56 5.69
N SER A 50 -8.13 -6.74 6.24
CA SER A 50 -7.69 -7.91 5.44
C SER A 50 -8.74 -8.33 4.41
N ARG A 51 -10.03 -8.15 4.71
CA ARG A 51 -11.13 -8.46 3.78
C ARG A 51 -11.10 -7.57 2.55
N GLU A 52 -10.92 -6.27 2.77
CA GLU A 52 -10.84 -5.26 1.71
C GLU A 52 -9.63 -5.53 0.81
N ARG A 53 -8.44 -5.72 1.40
CA ARG A 53 -7.23 -6.07 0.65
C ARG A 53 -7.41 -7.34 -0.18
N LEU A 54 -7.96 -8.40 0.43
CA LEU A 54 -8.22 -9.66 -0.27
C LEU A 54 -9.20 -9.47 -1.43
N ALA A 55 -10.26 -8.69 -1.25
CA ALA A 55 -11.26 -8.43 -2.28
C ALA A 55 -10.68 -7.64 -3.47
N ILE A 56 -9.85 -6.63 -3.22
CA ILE A 56 -9.11 -5.89 -4.25
C ILE A 56 -8.22 -6.86 -5.05
N MET A 57 -7.39 -7.62 -4.34
CA MET A 57 -6.45 -8.52 -4.96
C MET A 57 -7.12 -9.64 -5.77
N ASN A 58 -8.26 -10.16 -5.29
CA ASN A 58 -9.02 -11.16 -6.03
C ASN A 58 -9.67 -10.57 -7.30
N SER A 59 -10.16 -9.33 -7.22
CA SER A 59 -10.74 -8.65 -8.38
C SER A 59 -9.70 -8.35 -9.48
N LEU A 60 -8.42 -8.19 -9.10
CA LEU A 60 -7.32 -7.90 -10.01
C LEU A 60 -6.41 -9.12 -10.28
N SER A 61 -6.78 -10.32 -9.82
CA SER A 61 -5.87 -11.48 -9.77
C SER A 61 -5.22 -11.84 -11.12
N SER A 62 -5.95 -11.72 -12.24
CA SER A 62 -5.44 -11.95 -13.60
C SER A 62 -4.64 -10.78 -14.18
N HIS A 63 -4.53 -9.67 -13.46
CA HIS A 63 -3.91 -8.43 -13.93
C HIS A 63 -2.72 -7.97 -13.08
N LEU A 64 -2.21 -8.81 -12.16
CA LEU A 64 -1.13 -8.41 -11.24
C LEU A 64 0.27 -8.81 -11.74
N GLU A 65 0.39 -9.96 -12.38
CA GLU A 65 1.69 -10.54 -12.76
C GLU A 65 2.51 -9.60 -13.65
N GLY A 66 3.75 -9.33 -13.23
CA GLY A 66 4.70 -8.51 -13.97
C GLY A 66 4.41 -6.99 -13.98
N LYS A 67 3.34 -6.52 -13.35
CA LYS A 67 2.88 -5.12 -13.38
C LYS A 67 3.72 -4.20 -12.49
N VAL A 68 3.66 -2.90 -12.80
CA VAL A 68 4.24 -1.82 -12.01
C VAL A 68 3.11 -1.04 -11.35
N VAL A 69 3.17 -0.95 -10.03
CA VAL A 69 2.09 -0.40 -9.19
C VAL A 69 2.54 0.88 -8.49
N LEU A 70 1.63 1.83 -8.34
CA LEU A 70 1.74 2.97 -7.44
C LEU A 70 0.74 2.81 -6.30
N ASP A 71 1.23 2.79 -5.06
CA ASP A 71 0.41 2.79 -3.83
C ASP A 71 0.46 4.18 -3.22
N VAL A 72 -0.59 4.96 -3.48
CA VAL A 72 -0.72 6.35 -3.03
C VAL A 72 -1.40 6.36 -1.67
N PHE A 73 -0.86 7.10 -0.72
CA PHE A 73 -1.28 7.11 0.69
C PHE A 73 -1.03 5.76 1.36
N ALA A 74 0.15 5.20 1.14
CA ALA A 74 0.47 3.79 1.37
C ALA A 74 0.33 3.32 2.83
N GLY A 75 0.37 4.23 3.82
CA GLY A 75 0.31 3.87 5.22
C GLY A 75 1.38 2.82 5.57
N THR A 76 0.98 1.63 5.98
CA THR A 76 1.91 0.53 6.29
C THR A 76 2.52 -0.14 5.06
N GLY A 77 2.05 0.18 3.85
CA GLY A 77 2.41 -0.50 2.60
C GLY A 77 1.69 -1.84 2.40
N ALA A 78 0.71 -2.16 3.23
CA ALA A 78 0.10 -3.49 3.24
C ALA A 78 -0.50 -3.88 1.89
N LEU A 79 -1.15 -2.94 1.18
CA LEU A 79 -1.78 -3.21 -0.12
C LEU A 79 -0.72 -3.47 -1.20
N GLY A 80 0.31 -2.64 -1.26
CA GLY A 80 1.43 -2.82 -2.19
C GLY A 80 2.22 -4.11 -1.93
N PHE A 81 2.46 -4.49 -0.66
CA PHE A 81 3.10 -5.78 -0.34
C PHE A 81 2.23 -6.99 -0.67
N GLU A 82 0.90 -6.87 -0.54
CA GLU A 82 -0.03 -7.90 -1.03
C GLU A 82 0.09 -8.08 -2.55
N ALA A 83 0.24 -6.98 -3.29
CA ALA A 83 0.41 -7.02 -4.74
C ALA A 83 1.75 -7.67 -5.13
N LEU A 84 2.87 -7.30 -4.47
CA LEU A 84 4.18 -7.96 -4.66
C LEU A 84 4.11 -9.46 -4.40
N SER A 85 3.43 -9.86 -3.33
CA SER A 85 3.23 -11.28 -2.99
C SER A 85 2.49 -12.07 -4.09
N ARG A 86 1.81 -11.38 -5.00
CA ARG A 86 1.04 -11.95 -6.12
C ARG A 86 1.64 -11.71 -7.50
N GLY A 87 2.94 -11.42 -7.55
CA GLY A 87 3.69 -11.36 -8.79
C GLY A 87 3.80 -9.97 -9.42
N VAL A 88 3.36 -8.90 -8.75
CA VAL A 88 3.68 -7.54 -9.19
C VAL A 88 5.20 -7.36 -9.23
N LYS A 89 5.71 -6.78 -10.33
CA LYS A 89 7.14 -6.61 -10.55
C LYS A 89 7.77 -5.55 -9.66
N HIS A 90 7.05 -4.43 -9.47
CA HIS A 90 7.56 -3.28 -8.72
C HIS A 90 6.43 -2.46 -8.12
N VAL A 91 6.62 -1.97 -6.89
CA VAL A 91 5.69 -1.05 -6.22
C VAL A 91 6.40 0.23 -5.82
N SER A 92 5.83 1.38 -6.23
CA SER A 92 6.20 2.69 -5.71
C SER A 92 5.21 3.09 -4.62
N PHE A 93 5.71 3.34 -3.42
CA PHE A 93 4.92 3.79 -2.27
C PHE A 93 5.06 5.29 -2.08
N ILE A 94 3.94 5.99 -1.85
CA ILE A 94 3.92 7.39 -1.42
C ILE A 94 3.31 7.46 -0.02
N GLU A 95 4.10 7.92 0.94
CA GLU A 95 3.68 8.10 2.32
C GLU A 95 4.26 9.41 2.87
N ASN A 96 3.40 10.29 3.39
CA ASN A 96 3.83 11.62 3.84
C ASN A 96 4.47 11.62 5.22
N HIS A 97 4.11 10.66 6.07
CA HIS A 97 4.64 10.55 7.42
C HIS A 97 5.99 9.82 7.40
N ARG A 98 7.06 10.55 7.70
CA ARG A 98 8.44 10.04 7.57
C ARG A 98 8.71 8.74 8.35
N GLU A 99 8.15 8.61 9.57
CA GLU A 99 8.35 7.40 10.39
C GLU A 99 7.59 6.20 9.81
N VAL A 100 6.41 6.44 9.21
CA VAL A 100 5.66 5.39 8.51
C VAL A 100 6.38 4.98 7.22
N ALA A 101 6.94 5.93 6.47
CA ALA A 101 7.77 5.63 5.29
C ALA A 101 9.04 4.84 5.64
N LYS A 102 9.67 5.08 6.81
CA LYS A 102 10.77 4.25 7.32
C LYS A 102 10.28 2.83 7.63
N LEU A 103 9.07 2.70 8.19
CA LEU A 103 8.48 1.41 8.49
C LEU A 103 8.19 0.60 7.22
N ILE A 104 7.73 1.25 6.13
CA ILE A 104 7.59 0.57 4.82
C ILE A 104 8.96 0.02 4.36
N ARG A 105 10.04 0.79 4.51
CA ARG A 105 11.38 0.33 4.15
C ARG A 105 11.79 -0.90 4.97
N GLN A 106 11.60 -0.85 6.28
CA GLN A 106 11.88 -1.98 7.16
C GLN A 106 11.03 -3.22 6.83
N ASN A 107 9.77 -3.02 6.46
CA ASN A 107 8.92 -4.10 5.98
C ASN A 107 9.47 -4.71 4.68
N ALA A 108 9.91 -3.89 3.72
CA ALA A 108 10.51 -4.37 2.48
C ALA A 108 11.79 -5.20 2.73
N GLU A 109 12.63 -4.75 3.66
CA GLU A 109 13.83 -5.49 4.10
C GLU A 109 13.46 -6.84 4.74
N ASN A 110 12.50 -6.83 5.70
CA ASN A 110 12.06 -8.04 6.38
C ASN A 110 11.40 -9.07 5.45
N LEU A 111 10.72 -8.58 4.41
CA LEU A 111 10.06 -9.39 3.39
C LEU A 111 11.01 -9.85 2.26
N GLY A 112 12.25 -9.32 2.22
CA GLY A 112 13.23 -9.64 1.17
C GLY A 112 12.87 -9.08 -0.20
N VAL A 113 12.16 -7.93 -0.28
CA VAL A 113 11.67 -7.31 -1.52
C VAL A 113 12.17 -5.88 -1.74
N SER A 114 13.29 -5.52 -1.11
CA SER A 114 13.84 -4.15 -1.15
C SER A 114 14.17 -3.66 -2.55
N ASP A 115 14.56 -4.53 -3.46
CA ASP A 115 14.86 -4.27 -4.87
C ASP A 115 13.61 -4.07 -5.75
N GLN A 116 12.44 -4.50 -5.24
CA GLN A 116 11.15 -4.38 -5.92
C GLN A 116 10.33 -3.17 -5.46
N VAL A 117 10.91 -2.29 -4.61
CA VAL A 117 10.15 -1.17 -4.05
C VAL A 117 10.88 0.16 -4.22
N ARG A 118 10.10 1.22 -4.39
CA ARG A 118 10.55 2.62 -4.29
C ARG A 118 9.66 3.37 -3.32
N ILE A 119 10.25 4.14 -2.41
CA ILE A 119 9.51 4.79 -1.32
C ILE A 119 9.73 6.30 -1.37
N PHE A 120 8.64 7.05 -1.53
CA PHE A 120 8.62 8.51 -1.53
C PHE A 120 8.04 9.00 -0.19
N ALA A 121 8.91 9.49 0.70
CA ALA A 121 8.52 10.09 1.98
C ALA A 121 8.08 11.56 1.76
N LYS A 122 6.99 11.80 1.01
CA LYS A 122 6.49 13.10 0.58
C LYS A 122 4.97 13.12 0.53
N LYS A 123 4.39 14.31 0.49
CA LYS A 123 2.97 14.49 0.20
C LYS A 123 2.70 14.12 -1.26
N ALA A 124 1.65 13.34 -1.51
CA ALA A 124 1.30 12.84 -2.84
C ALA A 124 1.12 13.98 -3.86
N GLU A 125 0.41 15.04 -3.47
CA GLU A 125 0.12 16.21 -4.30
C GLU A 125 1.34 17.11 -4.60
N THR A 126 2.53 16.71 -4.15
CA THR A 126 3.81 17.39 -4.49
C THR A 126 4.67 16.61 -5.47
N LEU A 127 4.20 15.42 -5.89
CA LEU A 127 4.92 14.56 -6.80
C LEU A 127 4.31 14.60 -8.20
N THR A 128 5.18 14.62 -9.19
CA THR A 128 4.84 14.43 -10.60
C THR A 128 5.58 13.20 -11.12
N PHE A 129 4.97 12.49 -12.04
CA PHE A 129 5.53 11.31 -12.66
C PHE A 129 5.50 11.46 -14.19
N ASP A 130 6.63 11.24 -14.84
CA ASP A 130 6.76 11.26 -16.30
C ASP A 130 6.14 10.00 -16.93
N ASN A 131 6.10 8.89 -16.17
CA ASN A 131 5.55 7.62 -16.62
C ASN A 131 4.32 7.26 -15.79
N ARG A 132 3.35 6.62 -16.45
CA ARG A 132 2.18 6.04 -15.79
C ARG A 132 2.49 4.64 -15.26
N PHE A 133 1.76 4.25 -14.21
CA PHE A 133 1.79 2.94 -13.60
C PHE A 133 0.71 2.04 -14.20
N ASP A 134 0.92 0.73 -14.23
CA ASP A 134 -0.11 -0.16 -14.76
C ASP A 134 -1.35 -0.13 -13.86
N ILE A 135 -1.13 -0.13 -12.53
CA ILE A 135 -2.20 -0.06 -11.54
C ILE A 135 -1.86 1.03 -10.51
N VAL A 136 -2.88 1.81 -10.13
CA VAL A 136 -2.77 2.80 -9.04
C VAL A 136 -3.72 2.39 -7.92
N PHE A 137 -3.20 2.28 -6.69
CA PHE A 137 -3.98 2.15 -5.46
C PHE A 137 -4.01 3.48 -4.73
N ALA A 138 -5.17 3.85 -4.19
CA ALA A 138 -5.34 5.07 -3.40
C ALA A 138 -6.34 4.85 -2.27
N ASP A 139 -5.89 5.10 -1.02
CA ASP A 139 -6.71 5.10 0.19
C ASP A 139 -6.46 6.42 0.95
N PRO A 140 -6.98 7.55 0.42
CA PRO A 140 -6.68 8.89 0.96
C PRO A 140 -7.32 9.12 2.34
N PRO A 141 -6.74 10.00 3.18
CA PRO A 141 -7.27 10.35 4.50
C PRO A 141 -8.50 11.26 4.38
N TYR A 142 -9.68 10.69 4.25
CA TYR A 142 -10.94 11.42 3.97
C TYR A 142 -11.36 12.41 5.05
N ASP A 143 -10.90 12.25 6.27
CA ASP A 143 -11.10 13.20 7.38
C ASP A 143 -10.26 14.47 7.25
N LYS A 144 -9.32 14.51 6.31
CA LYS A 144 -8.33 15.58 6.13
C LYS A 144 -8.20 16.05 4.68
N ILE A 145 -9.25 15.89 3.87
CA ILE A 145 -9.22 16.31 2.46
C ILE A 145 -9.19 17.85 2.38
N THR A 146 -8.11 18.37 1.84
CA THR A 146 -7.98 19.77 1.43
C THR A 146 -8.39 19.92 -0.04
N PRO A 147 -8.74 21.14 -0.53
CA PRO A 147 -8.99 21.35 -1.96
C PRO A 147 -7.87 20.84 -2.86
N LYS A 148 -6.62 21.12 -2.49
CA LYS A 148 -5.44 20.61 -3.23
C LYS A 148 -5.36 19.10 -3.28
N LEU A 149 -5.74 18.40 -2.21
CA LEU A 149 -5.77 16.95 -2.18
C LEU A 149 -6.93 16.40 -3.02
N ALA A 150 -8.09 17.07 -3.00
CA ALA A 150 -9.22 16.71 -3.87
C ALA A 150 -8.86 16.86 -5.36
N ASP A 151 -8.22 17.97 -5.74
CA ASP A 151 -7.71 18.18 -7.10
C ASP A 151 -6.73 17.08 -7.50
N TYR A 152 -5.81 16.69 -6.60
CA TYR A 152 -4.88 15.60 -6.87
C TYR A 152 -5.60 14.26 -7.05
N ILE A 153 -6.59 13.92 -6.22
CA ILE A 153 -7.39 12.69 -6.36
C ILE A 153 -8.06 12.66 -7.74
N ALA A 154 -8.57 13.78 -8.23
CA ALA A 154 -9.17 13.87 -9.56
C ALA A 154 -8.18 13.59 -10.70
N THR A 155 -6.87 13.72 -10.44
CA THR A 155 -5.82 13.39 -11.44
C THR A 155 -5.37 11.94 -11.42
N LEU A 156 -5.75 11.14 -10.43
CA LEU A 156 -5.28 9.75 -10.27
C LEU A 156 -5.53 8.87 -11.51
N PRO A 157 -6.66 8.98 -12.23
CA PRO A 157 -6.86 8.22 -13.47
C PRO A 157 -5.73 8.44 -14.49
N LYS A 158 -5.20 9.66 -14.57
CA LYS A 158 -4.10 10.01 -15.51
C LYS A 158 -2.77 9.34 -15.17
N LEU A 159 -2.60 8.87 -13.93
CA LEU A 159 -1.41 8.13 -13.47
C LEU A 159 -1.49 6.64 -13.76
N ALA A 160 -2.68 6.10 -13.99
CA ALA A 160 -2.89 4.68 -14.29
C ALA A 160 -2.93 4.42 -15.79
N LYS A 161 -2.49 3.22 -16.21
CA LYS A 161 -2.62 2.73 -17.59
C LYS A 161 -3.82 1.79 -17.76
N GLU A 162 -4.09 0.98 -16.74
CA GLU A 162 -5.08 -0.08 -16.81
C GLU A 162 -6.14 0.05 -15.72
N PHE A 163 -5.72 0.21 -14.45
CA PHE A 163 -6.65 0.22 -13.32
C PHE A 163 -6.30 1.27 -12.28
N LEU A 164 -7.35 1.91 -11.75
CA LEU A 164 -7.30 2.69 -10.51
C LEU A 164 -8.20 2.00 -9.48
N VAL A 165 -7.69 1.76 -8.29
CA VAL A 165 -8.46 1.31 -7.12
C VAL A 165 -8.51 2.44 -6.12
N LEU A 166 -9.69 2.96 -5.85
CA LEU A 166 -9.91 4.06 -4.92
C LEU A 166 -10.80 3.61 -3.76
N SER A 167 -10.28 3.70 -2.54
CA SER A 167 -11.10 3.68 -1.33
C SER A 167 -11.68 5.07 -1.12
N HIS A 168 -12.95 5.20 -0.75
CA HIS A 168 -13.62 6.49 -0.56
C HIS A 168 -14.84 6.39 0.36
N PRO A 169 -15.30 7.50 0.99
CA PRO A 169 -16.52 7.51 1.79
C PRO A 169 -17.76 7.37 0.90
N ALA A 170 -18.88 7.01 1.51
CA ALA A 170 -20.17 6.87 0.81
C ALA A 170 -20.65 8.18 0.16
N THR A 171 -20.19 9.32 0.67
CA THR A 171 -20.55 10.66 0.17
C THR A 171 -19.76 11.09 -1.07
N PHE A 172 -18.69 10.38 -1.41
CA PHE A 172 -17.92 10.65 -2.63
C PHE A 172 -18.63 10.02 -3.82
N ASP A 173 -18.82 10.80 -4.89
CA ASP A 173 -19.33 10.30 -6.16
C ASP A 173 -18.17 9.85 -7.07
N PRO A 174 -18.00 8.54 -7.31
CA PRO A 174 -16.92 8.05 -8.16
C PRO A 174 -17.09 8.42 -9.64
N HIS A 175 -18.30 8.76 -10.10
CA HIS A 175 -18.56 9.16 -11.49
C HIS A 175 -17.94 10.51 -11.88
N GLN A 176 -17.47 11.30 -10.89
CA GLN A 176 -16.74 12.53 -11.18
C GLN A 176 -15.30 12.29 -11.70
N LEU A 177 -14.79 11.06 -11.58
CA LEU A 177 -13.51 10.68 -12.16
C LEU A 177 -13.69 10.25 -13.62
N ASP A 178 -12.79 10.71 -14.50
CA ASP A 178 -12.77 10.37 -15.91
C ASP A 178 -12.18 8.96 -16.12
N ALA A 179 -12.99 7.94 -15.78
CA ALA A 179 -12.62 6.52 -15.89
C ALA A 179 -13.87 5.62 -15.80
N GLU A 180 -13.81 4.46 -16.43
CA GLU A 180 -14.89 3.47 -16.42
C GLU A 180 -14.97 2.74 -15.07
N ILE A 181 -16.12 2.75 -14.39
CA ILE A 181 -16.33 1.99 -13.16
C ILE A 181 -16.61 0.54 -13.49
N ILE A 182 -15.71 -0.37 -13.05
CA ILE A 182 -15.92 -1.81 -13.18
C ILE A 182 -16.72 -2.37 -12.01
N SER A 183 -16.38 -1.93 -10.79
CA SER A 183 -17.05 -2.40 -9.59
C SER A 183 -16.94 -1.40 -8.45
N THR A 184 -18.01 -1.33 -7.64
CA THR A 184 -18.01 -0.63 -6.35
C THR A 184 -18.51 -1.57 -5.28
N LYS A 185 -17.75 -1.74 -4.19
CA LYS A 185 -18.11 -2.57 -3.05
C LYS A 185 -18.11 -1.74 -1.77
N ALA A 186 -19.18 -1.88 -0.97
CA ALA A 186 -19.29 -1.22 0.33
C ALA A 186 -18.67 -2.08 1.43
N TYR A 187 -17.96 -1.42 2.34
CA TYR A 187 -17.39 -1.97 3.57
C TYR A 187 -17.79 -1.11 4.76
N ALA A 188 -17.51 -1.55 5.98
CA ALA A 188 -17.82 -0.76 7.16
C ALA A 188 -17.03 0.56 7.14
N GLY A 189 -17.74 1.67 6.84
CA GLY A 189 -17.19 3.03 6.84
C GLY A 189 -16.56 3.51 5.53
N SER A 190 -16.43 2.66 4.50
CA SER A 190 -15.87 3.05 3.20
C SER A 190 -16.48 2.30 2.03
N ARG A 191 -16.18 2.76 0.83
CA ARG A 191 -16.43 2.04 -0.43
C ARG A 191 -15.11 1.90 -1.17
N ILE A 192 -14.96 0.82 -1.91
CA ILE A 192 -13.82 0.60 -2.80
C ILE A 192 -14.37 0.50 -4.22
N THR A 193 -13.93 1.42 -5.06
CA THR A 193 -14.27 1.42 -6.49
C THR A 193 -13.03 1.06 -7.31
N ILE A 194 -13.21 0.14 -8.24
CA ILE A 194 -12.20 -0.23 -9.24
C ILE A 194 -12.62 0.39 -10.57
N PHE A 195 -11.72 1.18 -11.12
CA PHE A 195 -11.89 1.81 -12.43
C PHE A 195 -10.95 1.15 -13.44
N LYS A 196 -11.42 1.07 -14.68
CA LYS A 196 -10.62 0.79 -15.86
C LYS A 196 -10.29 2.10 -16.57
N ILE A 197 -9.06 2.20 -17.06
CA ILE A 197 -8.53 3.40 -17.75
C ILE A 197 -8.46 3.12 -19.25
#